data_01afeefe6b62037ea4e6977c388aa5d9
#
_entry.id   01afeefe6b62037ea4e6977c388aa5d9
#
_cell.length_a   1.000
_cell.length_b   1.000
_cell.length_c   1.000
_cell.angle_alpha   90.00
_cell.angle_beta   90.00
_cell.angle_gamma   90.00
#
_symmetry.space_group_name_H-M   'P 1'
#
loop_
_entity.id
_entity.type
_entity.pdbx_description
1 polymer ?
#
loop_
_entity_poly.entity_id
_entity_poly.type
_entity_poly.pdbx_seq_one_letter_code
_entity_poly.pdbx_strand_id
1 'polypeptide(L)'
;NDKGFVKTTLVSGSYEYNYDRQAMRTLGFTVTDDASQADLIIGAAALDEQALAAVKSGTPYIGYGSKAMKSAVSLFDEGALVRETVSPNAMDALAYVTYPTDSLITASYVAEGDDLLYGYGAGYFAAIPAGAQVLVQLDGSKELLEGFLPADGEHFDDFLDDSIQAISYQGAGAGGATLDVVLFANTLTNKVHQRDEFNFISNAAWAAVLNDTGYSDVAPNAWYAEAVAAVTGQGLMNGVTSKAFGPDVTTTRGMLVTVLHRMAGEPAASASAGFADVAAGSYCAAAVDWAYEAGITSGASSTGFAPDSALTREQAVTLLCNYAEAQG
;
A
#
# COMPACT_ATOMS: atom_id res chain seq x y z
N ASN A 1 -14.67 16.81 -0.37
CA ASN A 1 -13.80 16.39 -1.45
C ASN A 1 -14.39 15.14 -2.09
N ASP A 2 -15.01 15.31 -3.26
CA ASP A 2 -15.73 14.24 -3.95
C ASP A 2 -14.80 13.13 -4.49
N LYS A 3 -13.51 13.33 -4.38
CA LYS A 3 -12.45 12.36 -4.60
C LYS A 3 -11.80 11.97 -3.28
N GLY A 4 -12.56 12.00 -2.18
CA GLY A 4 -12.05 11.84 -0.85
C GLY A 4 -11.33 10.52 -0.64
N PHE A 5 -10.30 10.59 0.17
CA PHE A 5 -9.60 9.44 0.72
C PHE A 5 -10.49 8.55 1.59
N VAL A 6 -11.73 8.98 1.83
CA VAL A 6 -12.70 8.24 2.62
C VAL A 6 -13.32 7.18 1.74
N LYS A 7 -12.96 5.94 1.99
CA LYS A 7 -13.49 4.78 1.31
C LYS A 7 -14.46 4.01 2.19
N THR A 8 -15.31 3.25 1.56
CA THR A 8 -16.20 2.34 2.27
C THR A 8 -15.40 1.14 2.75
N THR A 9 -15.49 0.83 4.03
CA THR A 9 -14.86 -0.32 4.63
C THR A 9 -15.89 -1.28 5.19
N LEU A 10 -15.65 -2.58 5.05
CA LEU A 10 -16.33 -3.59 5.82
C LEU A 10 -15.49 -3.89 7.06
N VAL A 11 -16.03 -3.63 8.24
CA VAL A 11 -15.43 -4.05 9.49
C VAL A 11 -16.08 -5.35 9.91
N SER A 12 -15.37 -6.44 9.69
CA SER A 12 -15.81 -7.80 10.00
C SER A 12 -15.76 -8.04 11.51
N GLY A 13 -16.90 -8.49 12.05
CA GLY A 13 -17.02 -8.90 13.43
C GLY A 13 -17.21 -7.74 14.40
N SER A 14 -18.46 -7.55 14.78
CA SER A 14 -18.74 -6.75 15.94
C SER A 14 -18.29 -7.51 17.17
N TYR A 15 -17.22 -7.10 17.76
CA TYR A 15 -17.00 -7.40 19.15
C TYR A 15 -17.92 -6.57 20.02
N GLU A 16 -18.12 -7.01 21.26
CA GLU A 16 -18.96 -6.35 22.26
C GLU A 16 -18.74 -4.84 22.35
N TYR A 17 -17.65 -4.31 21.83
CA TYR A 17 -17.25 -2.92 21.95
C TYR A 17 -17.14 -2.14 20.63
N ASN A 18 -17.25 -2.75 19.46
CA ASN A 18 -17.16 -2.09 18.15
C ASN A 18 -15.95 -1.13 17.95
N TYR A 19 -14.83 -1.42 18.59
CA TYR A 19 -13.65 -0.54 18.53
C TYR A 19 -13.15 -0.35 17.09
N ASP A 20 -13.13 -1.40 16.32
CA ASP A 20 -12.68 -1.36 14.94
C ASP A 20 -13.55 -0.41 14.10
N ARG A 21 -14.87 -0.52 14.24
CA ARG A 21 -15.82 0.37 13.55
C ARG A 21 -15.65 1.82 13.98
N GLN A 22 -15.44 2.06 15.25
CA GLN A 22 -15.22 3.40 15.79
C GLN A 22 -13.89 3.97 15.32
N ALA A 23 -12.82 3.19 15.34
CA ALA A 23 -11.51 3.58 14.85
C ALA A 23 -11.58 3.97 13.36
N MET A 24 -12.19 3.15 12.51
CA MET A 24 -12.34 3.46 11.09
C MET A 24 -13.14 4.72 10.84
N ARG A 25 -14.25 4.94 11.56
CA ARG A 25 -15.02 6.20 11.46
C ARG A 25 -14.21 7.41 11.91
N THR A 26 -13.40 7.27 12.95
CA THR A 26 -12.52 8.34 13.44
C THR A 26 -11.44 8.69 12.44
N LEU A 27 -10.95 7.70 11.68
CA LEU A 27 -10.02 7.88 10.57
C LEU A 27 -10.69 8.47 9.32
N GLY A 28 -12.01 8.65 9.32
CA GLY A 28 -12.76 9.22 8.20
C GLY A 28 -13.32 8.21 7.20
N PHE A 29 -13.23 6.91 7.49
CA PHE A 29 -13.82 5.89 6.63
C PHE A 29 -15.34 5.78 6.82
N THR A 30 -16.06 5.54 5.74
CA THR A 30 -17.46 5.12 5.76
C THR A 30 -17.52 3.63 6.04
N VAL A 31 -18.19 3.23 7.11
CA VAL A 31 -18.31 1.82 7.51
C VAL A 31 -19.62 1.24 6.98
N THR A 32 -19.53 0.11 6.27
CA THR A 32 -20.67 -0.66 5.76
C THR A 32 -20.76 -2.04 6.38
N ASP A 33 -21.91 -2.70 6.28
CA ASP A 33 -22.12 -4.11 6.59
C ASP A 33 -22.21 -4.98 5.31
N ASP A 34 -22.07 -4.39 4.14
CA ASP A 34 -22.14 -5.05 2.84
C ASP A 34 -20.75 -5.13 2.20
N ALA A 35 -20.19 -6.34 2.14
CA ALA A 35 -18.88 -6.60 1.58
C ALA A 35 -18.77 -6.23 0.08
N SER A 36 -19.88 -6.26 -0.66
CA SER A 36 -19.89 -5.90 -2.08
C SER A 36 -19.69 -4.40 -2.32
N GLN A 37 -19.87 -3.59 -1.28
CA GLN A 37 -19.69 -2.14 -1.31
C GLN A 37 -18.38 -1.70 -0.63
N ALA A 38 -17.60 -2.65 -0.14
CA ALA A 38 -16.38 -2.35 0.59
C ALA A 38 -15.19 -2.21 -0.35
N ASP A 39 -14.43 -1.14 -0.19
CA ASP A 39 -13.12 -0.94 -0.82
C ASP A 39 -11.98 -1.54 0.04
N LEU A 40 -12.26 -1.83 1.31
CA LEU A 40 -11.34 -2.42 2.28
C LEU A 40 -12.11 -3.27 3.27
N ILE A 41 -11.63 -4.45 3.56
CA ILE A 41 -12.16 -5.35 4.60
C ILE A 41 -11.15 -5.40 5.76
N ILE A 42 -11.63 -5.21 6.99
CA ILE A 42 -10.77 -5.17 8.17
C ILE A 42 -11.46 -5.79 9.38
N GLY A 43 -10.72 -6.51 10.21
CA GLY A 43 -11.21 -6.94 11.51
C GLY A 43 -10.60 -8.22 12.07
N ALA A 44 -11.03 -8.50 13.31
CA ALA A 44 -10.61 -9.65 14.11
C ALA A 44 -11.51 -10.90 13.94
N ALA A 45 -12.65 -10.79 13.27
CA ALA A 45 -13.55 -11.91 13.06
C ALA A 45 -13.17 -12.75 11.84
N ALA A 46 -13.68 -13.97 11.80
CA ALA A 46 -13.64 -14.78 10.59
C ALA A 46 -14.46 -14.10 9.49
N LEU A 47 -13.96 -14.15 8.26
CA LEU A 47 -14.67 -13.66 7.08
C LEU A 47 -15.90 -14.55 6.84
N ASP A 48 -17.04 -13.95 6.60
CA ASP A 48 -18.20 -14.65 6.06
C ASP A 48 -18.01 -14.95 4.56
N GLU A 49 -18.95 -15.63 3.96
CA GLU A 49 -18.87 -16.06 2.56
C GLU A 49 -18.74 -14.88 1.60
N GLN A 50 -19.48 -13.78 1.83
CA GLN A 50 -19.47 -12.61 0.99
C GLN A 50 -18.14 -11.86 1.09
N ALA A 51 -17.65 -11.64 2.31
CA ALA A 51 -16.36 -11.00 2.55
C ALA A 51 -15.19 -11.85 2.00
N LEU A 52 -15.26 -13.18 2.19
CA LEU A 52 -14.26 -14.09 1.63
C LEU A 52 -14.21 -14.03 0.10
N ALA A 53 -15.37 -13.95 -0.55
CA ALA A 53 -15.46 -13.81 -2.01
C ALA A 53 -14.86 -12.47 -2.47
N ALA A 54 -15.15 -11.38 -1.78
CA ALA A 54 -14.59 -10.06 -2.09
C ALA A 54 -13.07 -10.04 -1.94
N VAL A 55 -12.52 -10.59 -0.85
CA VAL A 55 -11.06 -10.71 -0.66
C VAL A 55 -10.42 -11.55 -1.75
N LYS A 56 -11.02 -12.67 -2.14
CA LYS A 56 -10.53 -13.50 -3.25
C LYS A 56 -10.57 -12.81 -4.61
N SER A 57 -11.38 -11.78 -4.74
CA SER A 57 -11.48 -10.94 -5.96
C SER A 57 -10.52 -9.74 -5.95
N GLY A 58 -9.70 -9.58 -4.90
CA GLY A 58 -8.70 -8.52 -4.80
C GLY A 58 -9.08 -7.34 -3.91
N THR A 59 -10.23 -7.39 -3.22
CA THR A 59 -10.51 -6.38 -2.20
C THR A 59 -9.46 -6.49 -1.09
N PRO A 60 -8.74 -5.41 -0.75
CA PRO A 60 -7.74 -5.42 0.32
C PRO A 60 -8.30 -5.91 1.64
N TYR A 61 -7.54 -6.73 2.36
CA TYR A 61 -7.95 -7.30 3.64
C TYR A 61 -6.90 -7.12 4.72
N ILE A 62 -7.28 -6.54 5.84
CA ILE A 62 -6.47 -6.42 7.06
C ILE A 62 -7.09 -7.31 8.13
N GLY A 63 -6.46 -8.46 8.36
CA GLY A 63 -6.92 -9.45 9.33
C GLY A 63 -5.99 -9.58 10.52
N TYR A 64 -6.52 -9.68 11.74
CA TYR A 64 -5.73 -9.83 12.94
C TYR A 64 -6.41 -10.75 13.97
N GLY A 65 -5.59 -11.51 14.68
CA GLY A 65 -6.04 -12.43 15.73
C GLY A 65 -6.58 -13.76 15.23
N SER A 66 -6.82 -14.66 16.16
CA SER A 66 -7.04 -16.08 15.88
C SER A 66 -8.28 -16.37 15.03
N LYS A 67 -9.34 -15.57 15.16
CA LYS A 67 -10.59 -15.82 14.41
C LYS A 67 -10.46 -15.40 12.95
N ALA A 68 -9.84 -14.21 12.70
CA ALA A 68 -9.53 -13.74 11.36
C ALA A 68 -8.62 -14.74 10.64
N MET A 69 -7.58 -15.23 11.32
CA MET A 69 -6.62 -16.18 10.76
C MET A 69 -7.24 -17.53 10.36
N LYS A 70 -8.33 -17.99 11.00
CA LYS A 70 -9.04 -19.20 10.57
C LYS A 70 -9.58 -19.11 9.14
N SER A 71 -10.03 -17.93 8.74
CA SER A 71 -10.47 -17.70 7.35
C SER A 71 -9.32 -17.31 6.45
N ALA A 72 -8.34 -16.55 6.95
CA ALA A 72 -7.18 -16.13 6.18
C ALA A 72 -6.36 -17.31 5.63
N VAL A 73 -6.21 -18.39 6.42
CA VAL A 73 -5.52 -19.62 5.95
C VAL A 73 -6.17 -20.19 4.69
N SER A 74 -7.50 -20.10 4.56
CA SER A 74 -8.23 -20.62 3.39
C SER A 74 -8.03 -19.76 2.11
N LEU A 75 -7.39 -18.61 2.21
CA LEU A 75 -7.02 -17.78 1.06
C LEU A 75 -5.82 -18.33 0.30
N PHE A 76 -5.04 -19.21 0.92
CA PHE A 76 -3.80 -19.75 0.40
C PHE A 76 -3.89 -21.25 0.17
N ASP A 77 -2.97 -21.80 -0.62
CA ASP A 77 -2.83 -23.24 -0.75
C ASP A 77 -2.47 -23.89 0.59
N GLU A 78 -2.81 -25.17 0.74
CA GLU A 78 -2.60 -25.91 1.99
C GLU A 78 -1.14 -25.84 2.46
N GLY A 79 -0.94 -25.40 3.71
CA GLY A 79 0.37 -25.26 4.33
C GLY A 79 1.16 -24.01 3.93
N ALA A 80 0.69 -23.19 3.00
CA ALA A 80 1.39 -21.97 2.61
C ALA A 80 1.32 -20.87 3.68
N LEU A 81 0.21 -20.80 4.42
CA LEU A 81 0.06 -19.95 5.60
C LEU A 81 -0.28 -20.83 6.80
N VAL A 82 0.58 -20.86 7.80
CA VAL A 82 0.36 -21.61 9.03
C VAL A 82 0.52 -20.69 10.22
N ARG A 83 -0.51 -20.63 11.06
CA ARG A 83 -0.49 -19.91 12.33
C ARG A 83 -0.51 -20.90 13.48
N GLU A 84 0.47 -20.78 14.36
CA GLU A 84 0.58 -21.55 15.59
C GLU A 84 0.40 -20.65 16.83
N THR A 85 0.27 -21.27 17.98
CA THR A 85 0.18 -20.61 19.29
C THR A 85 0.91 -21.40 20.33
N VAL A 86 1.49 -20.74 21.31
CA VAL A 86 1.99 -21.43 22.50
C VAL A 86 0.84 -22.06 23.26
N SER A 87 0.96 -23.32 23.59
CA SER A 87 -0.10 -24.14 24.22
C SER A 87 0.47 -24.91 25.44
N PRO A 88 -0.34 -25.25 26.46
CA PRO A 88 -1.70 -24.81 26.71
C PRO A 88 -1.79 -23.45 27.43
N ASN A 89 -2.86 -22.70 27.19
CA ASN A 89 -3.26 -21.52 27.98
C ASN A 89 -2.30 -20.32 28.00
N ALA A 90 -1.48 -20.13 26.97
CA ALA A 90 -0.81 -18.85 26.80
C ALA A 90 -1.85 -17.73 26.66
N MET A 91 -1.76 -16.72 27.50
CA MET A 91 -2.75 -15.65 27.49
C MET A 91 -2.24 -14.44 26.72
N ASP A 92 -1.10 -13.92 27.09
CA ASP A 92 -0.52 -12.74 26.49
C ASP A 92 0.99 -12.65 26.78
N ALA A 93 1.69 -11.97 25.90
CA ALA A 93 3.11 -11.69 26.02
C ALA A 93 3.39 -10.25 25.58
N LEU A 94 4.32 -9.60 26.26
CA LEU A 94 4.92 -8.35 25.85
C LEU A 94 6.37 -8.63 25.45
N ALA A 95 6.68 -8.49 24.19
CA ALA A 95 7.97 -8.88 23.62
C ALA A 95 8.55 -7.75 22.77
N TYR A 96 9.87 -7.74 22.66
CA TYR A 96 10.56 -6.85 21.73
C TYR A 96 10.40 -7.32 20.30
N VAL A 97 10.29 -6.36 19.38
CA VAL A 97 10.11 -6.65 17.96
C VAL A 97 11.06 -5.87 17.07
N THR A 98 11.25 -6.40 15.89
CA THR A 98 11.97 -5.78 14.77
C THR A 98 11.03 -5.61 13.57
N TYR A 99 11.40 -4.74 12.64
CA TYR A 99 10.67 -4.46 11.40
C TYR A 99 11.56 -4.78 10.20
N PRO A 100 11.59 -6.05 9.75
CA PRO A 100 12.52 -6.50 8.71
C PRO A 100 12.29 -5.86 7.34
N THR A 101 11.06 -5.39 7.07
CA THR A 101 10.69 -4.76 5.81
C THR A 101 10.35 -3.29 6.03
N ASP A 102 11.00 -2.40 5.28
CA ASP A 102 10.59 -0.99 5.21
C ASP A 102 9.22 -0.88 4.53
N SER A 103 8.24 -0.37 5.25
CA SER A 103 6.84 -0.35 4.84
C SER A 103 6.12 0.85 5.45
N LEU A 104 5.16 1.41 4.71
CA LEU A 104 4.25 2.43 5.25
C LEU A 104 3.49 1.93 6.48
N ILE A 105 3.23 0.63 6.58
CA ILE A 105 2.51 0.03 7.70
C ILE A 105 3.33 0.13 8.99
N THR A 106 4.65 0.05 8.90
CA THR A 106 5.59 0.12 10.02
C THR A 106 6.30 1.47 10.14
N ALA A 107 6.03 2.42 9.26
CA ALA A 107 6.75 3.69 9.15
C ALA A 107 6.70 4.59 10.40
N SER A 108 5.72 4.39 11.29
CA SER A 108 5.61 5.13 12.55
C SER A 108 6.38 4.50 13.71
N TYR A 109 7.00 3.34 13.47
CA TYR A 109 7.74 2.58 14.47
C TYR A 109 9.24 2.76 14.27
N VAL A 110 9.99 2.69 15.36
CA VAL A 110 11.44 2.91 15.32
C VAL A 110 12.14 1.60 14.98
N ALA A 111 12.88 1.60 13.89
CA ALA A 111 13.63 0.40 13.44
C ALA A 111 14.78 0.01 14.37
N GLU A 112 15.20 0.91 15.26
CA GLU A 112 16.32 0.70 16.17
C GLU A 112 15.80 0.53 17.59
N GLY A 113 15.73 -0.68 18.05
CA GLY A 113 15.88 -0.89 19.42
C GLY A 113 14.78 -1.53 20.23
N ASP A 114 13.90 -0.83 20.86
CA ASP A 114 13.16 -1.31 22.01
C ASP A 114 11.63 -1.23 21.80
N ASP A 115 11.18 -1.34 20.56
CA ASP A 115 9.76 -1.42 20.29
C ASP A 115 9.16 -2.74 20.80
N LEU A 116 7.98 -2.64 21.35
CA LEU A 116 7.28 -3.72 22.01
C LEU A 116 5.98 -4.07 21.28
N LEU A 117 5.73 -5.36 21.15
CA LEU A 117 4.45 -5.88 20.69
C LEU A 117 3.78 -6.67 21.82
N TYR A 118 2.48 -6.43 21.96
CA TYR A 118 1.64 -7.22 22.84
C TYR A 118 0.94 -8.34 22.07
N GLY A 119 1.38 -9.57 22.28
CA GLY A 119 0.84 -10.76 21.63
C GLY A 119 -0.28 -11.41 22.44
N TYR A 120 -1.54 -10.99 22.25
CA TYR A 120 -2.67 -11.64 22.92
C TYR A 120 -2.97 -13.00 22.29
N GLY A 121 -2.75 -14.07 23.09
CA GLY A 121 -2.89 -15.46 22.65
C GLY A 121 -1.61 -16.04 22.08
N ALA A 122 -0.47 -15.33 22.17
CA ALA A 122 0.87 -15.79 21.78
C ALA A 122 0.88 -16.55 20.44
N GLY A 123 0.24 -15.98 19.42
CA GLY A 123 0.21 -16.50 18.06
C GLY A 123 1.41 -16.03 17.24
N TYR A 124 1.81 -16.84 16.26
CA TYR A 124 2.84 -16.51 15.30
C TYR A 124 2.60 -17.23 13.97
N PHE A 125 3.26 -16.81 12.91
CA PHE A 125 3.25 -17.51 11.64
C PHE A 125 4.42 -18.50 11.57
N ALA A 126 4.11 -19.78 11.61
CA ALA A 126 5.08 -20.88 11.45
C ALA A 126 5.42 -21.11 9.97
N ALA A 127 4.53 -20.72 9.06
CA ALA A 127 4.81 -20.67 7.62
C ALA A 127 4.09 -19.46 7.00
N ILE A 128 4.74 -18.84 6.02
CA ILE A 128 4.20 -17.70 5.25
C ILE A 128 4.26 -17.99 3.74
N PRO A 129 3.35 -17.42 2.92
CA PRO A 129 3.35 -17.62 1.49
C PRO A 129 4.66 -17.13 0.84
N ALA A 130 5.11 -17.82 -0.20
CA ALA A 130 6.26 -17.37 -0.97
C ALA A 130 6.01 -15.97 -1.54
N GLY A 131 6.92 -15.03 -1.30
CA GLY A 131 6.78 -13.63 -1.71
C GLY A 131 6.07 -12.74 -0.69
N ALA A 132 5.61 -13.27 0.44
CA ALA A 132 5.13 -12.43 1.54
C ALA A 132 6.29 -11.60 2.14
N GLN A 133 5.98 -10.38 2.52
CA GLN A 133 6.90 -9.50 3.24
C GLN A 133 6.66 -9.62 4.73
N VAL A 134 7.71 -9.81 5.51
CA VAL A 134 7.64 -9.81 6.97
C VAL A 134 7.63 -8.36 7.45
N LEU A 135 6.55 -7.96 8.08
CA LEU A 135 6.38 -6.59 8.60
C LEU A 135 6.86 -6.46 10.04
N VAL A 136 6.53 -7.45 10.87
CA VAL A 136 6.85 -7.46 12.30
C VAL A 136 7.35 -8.85 12.67
N GLN A 137 8.46 -8.89 13.39
CA GLN A 137 9.10 -10.12 13.86
C GLN A 137 9.56 -9.94 15.31
N LEU A 138 9.44 -10.97 16.16
CA LEU A 138 10.02 -10.93 17.49
C LEU A 138 11.54 -10.77 17.40
N ASP A 139 12.13 -10.09 18.37
CA ASP A 139 13.58 -9.99 18.53
C ASP A 139 14.04 -11.13 19.44
N GLY A 140 14.39 -12.27 18.88
CA GLY A 140 14.85 -13.47 19.60
C GLY A 140 16.18 -13.29 20.33
N SER A 141 16.89 -12.17 20.09
CA SER A 141 18.08 -11.82 20.87
C SER A 141 17.76 -11.24 22.25
N LYS A 142 16.48 -10.90 22.52
CA LYS A 142 16.01 -10.29 23.75
C LYS A 142 15.08 -11.22 24.53
N GLU A 143 15.15 -11.11 25.83
CA GLU A 143 14.23 -11.83 26.70
C GLU A 143 12.81 -11.25 26.61
N LEU A 144 11.83 -12.10 26.91
CA LEU A 144 10.45 -11.67 27.08
C LEU A 144 10.34 -10.63 28.20
N LEU A 145 9.71 -9.49 27.93
CA LEU A 145 9.59 -8.44 28.94
C LEU A 145 8.58 -8.82 30.02
N GLU A 146 7.42 -9.26 29.62
CA GLU A 146 6.34 -9.73 30.51
C GLU A 146 5.43 -10.72 29.76
N GLY A 147 4.72 -11.56 30.52
CA GLY A 147 3.70 -12.42 29.93
C GLY A 147 3.37 -13.66 30.73
N PHE A 148 2.26 -14.29 30.36
CA PHE A 148 1.82 -15.59 30.84
C PHE A 148 2.02 -16.63 29.74
N LEU A 149 3.28 -16.99 29.51
CA LEU A 149 3.67 -18.06 28.62
C LEU A 149 4.15 -19.24 29.44
N PRO A 150 3.58 -20.45 29.27
CA PRO A 150 4.12 -21.63 29.93
C PRO A 150 5.45 -22.00 29.30
N ALA A 151 6.52 -21.96 30.07
CA ALA A 151 7.89 -22.28 29.61
C ALA A 151 8.06 -23.76 29.18
N ASP A 152 7.15 -24.63 29.60
CA ASP A 152 7.03 -26.02 29.17
C ASP A 152 5.94 -26.22 28.11
N GLY A 153 5.40 -25.13 27.59
CA GLY A 153 4.35 -25.13 26.57
C GLY A 153 4.87 -25.57 25.21
N GLU A 154 4.02 -26.24 24.47
CA GLU A 154 4.25 -26.52 23.07
C GLU A 154 4.48 -25.21 22.30
N HIS A 155 5.46 -25.18 21.41
CA HIS A 155 5.84 -24.00 20.61
C HIS A 155 6.35 -22.80 21.42
N PHE A 156 6.75 -22.95 22.67
CA PHE A 156 7.28 -21.84 23.47
C PHE A 156 8.58 -21.29 22.86
N ASP A 157 9.52 -22.18 22.55
CA ASP A 157 10.79 -21.76 21.95
C ASP A 157 10.58 -21.19 20.53
N ASP A 158 9.72 -21.82 19.73
CA ASP A 158 9.39 -21.34 18.37
C ASP A 158 8.77 -19.93 18.39
N PHE A 159 7.96 -19.62 19.42
CA PHE A 159 7.40 -18.29 19.58
C PHE A 159 8.46 -17.23 19.88
N LEU A 160 9.44 -17.55 20.72
CA LEU A 160 10.49 -16.61 21.12
C LEU A 160 11.63 -16.49 20.10
N ASP A 161 11.82 -17.49 19.23
CA ASP A 161 12.92 -17.54 18.26
C ASP A 161 12.56 -16.80 16.95
N ASP A 162 12.70 -15.48 16.98
CA ASP A 162 12.46 -14.62 15.80
C ASP A 162 11.12 -14.88 15.08
N SER A 163 10.07 -15.21 15.84
CA SER A 163 8.78 -15.57 15.24
C SER A 163 8.12 -14.44 14.50
N ILE A 164 7.52 -14.76 13.35
CA ILE A 164 6.85 -13.78 12.47
C ILE A 164 5.48 -13.43 13.06
N GLN A 165 5.26 -12.13 13.30
CA GLN A 165 4.06 -11.60 13.93
C GLN A 165 3.10 -10.94 12.93
N ALA A 166 3.63 -10.36 11.86
CA ALA A 166 2.83 -9.72 10.83
C ALA A 166 3.47 -9.86 9.44
N ILE A 167 2.62 -10.01 8.45
CA ILE A 167 3.00 -10.08 7.04
C ILE A 167 2.11 -9.20 6.17
N SER A 168 2.64 -8.76 5.02
CA SER A 168 1.83 -8.35 3.88
C SER A 168 2.08 -9.29 2.70
N TYR A 169 1.05 -9.51 1.91
CA TYR A 169 1.13 -10.35 0.72
C TYR A 169 0.22 -9.83 -0.37
N GLN A 170 0.79 -9.73 -1.57
CA GLN A 170 0.04 -9.46 -2.79
C GLN A 170 0.42 -10.49 -3.84
N GLY A 171 -0.57 -11.13 -4.41
CA GLY A 171 -0.33 -12.17 -5.40
C GLY A 171 -1.46 -13.16 -5.55
N ALA A 172 -1.13 -14.30 -6.15
CA ALA A 172 -2.09 -15.37 -6.36
C ALA A 172 -2.39 -16.11 -5.05
N GLY A 173 -3.66 -16.39 -4.81
CA GLY A 173 -4.15 -17.22 -3.74
C GLY A 173 -4.71 -18.55 -4.23
N ALA A 174 -5.22 -19.35 -3.30
CA ALA A 174 -5.84 -20.63 -3.59
C ALA A 174 -6.98 -20.51 -4.60
N GLY A 175 -7.02 -21.45 -5.56
CA GLY A 175 -8.08 -21.50 -6.56
C GLY A 175 -8.06 -20.36 -7.57
N GLY A 176 -6.93 -19.68 -7.76
CA GLY A 176 -6.79 -18.57 -8.70
C GLY A 176 -7.28 -17.22 -8.14
N ALA A 177 -7.43 -17.10 -6.82
CA ALA A 177 -7.73 -15.84 -6.17
C ALA A 177 -6.62 -14.81 -6.43
N THR A 178 -7.00 -13.53 -6.45
CA THR A 178 -6.07 -12.40 -6.41
C THR A 178 -6.14 -11.80 -5.00
N LEU A 179 -5.03 -11.79 -4.28
CA LEU A 179 -4.98 -11.38 -2.90
C LEU A 179 -4.18 -10.09 -2.71
N ASP A 180 -4.70 -9.24 -1.84
CA ASP A 180 -4.02 -8.11 -1.24
C ASP A 180 -4.34 -8.12 0.26
N VAL A 181 -3.39 -8.62 1.08
CA VAL A 181 -3.66 -8.88 2.48
C VAL A 181 -2.55 -8.40 3.39
N VAL A 182 -2.95 -7.86 4.54
CA VAL A 182 -2.08 -7.58 5.70
C VAL A 182 -2.62 -8.40 6.86
N LEU A 183 -1.80 -9.31 7.37
CA LEU A 183 -2.20 -10.28 8.38
C LEU A 183 -1.34 -10.16 9.63
N PHE A 184 -1.98 -10.09 10.78
CA PHE A 184 -1.34 -10.11 12.10
C PHE A 184 -1.74 -11.37 12.86
N ALA A 185 -0.76 -12.10 13.36
CA ALA A 185 -0.98 -13.35 14.08
C ALA A 185 -1.78 -13.15 15.37
N ASN A 186 -1.65 -11.99 16.00
CA ASN A 186 -2.29 -11.63 17.27
C ASN A 186 -3.33 -10.54 17.11
N THR A 187 -4.17 -10.36 18.13
CA THR A 187 -5.21 -9.32 18.16
C THR A 187 -4.59 -7.97 18.47
N LEU A 188 -4.88 -6.96 17.64
CA LEU A 188 -4.38 -5.58 17.79
C LEU A 188 -5.34 -4.66 18.56
N THR A 189 -6.52 -5.13 18.95
CA THR A 189 -7.60 -4.28 19.50
C THR A 189 -8.13 -4.79 20.84
N ASN A 190 -7.29 -5.48 21.63
CA ASN A 190 -7.74 -6.04 22.90
C ASN A 190 -7.91 -4.97 23.97
N LYS A 191 -9.15 -4.68 24.37
CA LYS A 191 -9.53 -3.87 25.52
C LYS A 191 -8.91 -2.46 25.59
N VAL A 192 -8.48 -1.87 24.46
CA VAL A 192 -7.89 -0.51 24.42
C VAL A 192 -6.55 -0.37 25.18
N HIS A 193 -5.92 -1.46 25.54
CA HIS A 193 -4.62 -1.40 26.23
C HIS A 193 -3.45 -1.16 25.27
N GLN A 194 -3.66 -1.39 23.97
CA GLN A 194 -2.63 -1.41 22.95
C GLN A 194 -2.80 -0.24 21.99
N ARG A 195 -2.79 0.97 22.51
CA ARG A 195 -3.02 2.16 21.69
C ARG A 195 -2.03 2.31 20.55
N ASP A 196 -0.79 1.91 20.77
CA ASP A 196 0.26 2.03 19.79
C ASP A 196 0.04 1.03 18.62
N GLU A 197 -0.52 -0.13 18.88
CA GLU A 197 -0.82 -1.13 17.86
C GLU A 197 -1.97 -0.73 16.93
N PHE A 198 -2.83 0.21 17.33
CA PHE A 198 -3.80 0.82 16.43
C PHE A 198 -3.14 1.54 15.25
N ASN A 199 -1.90 1.96 15.38
CA ASN A 199 -1.16 2.57 14.28
C ASN A 199 -0.92 1.57 13.15
N PHE A 200 -0.70 0.29 13.43
CA PHE A 200 -0.61 -0.74 12.41
C PHE A 200 -1.90 -0.80 11.58
N ILE A 201 -3.06 -0.78 12.25
CA ILE A 201 -4.36 -0.83 11.59
C ILE A 201 -4.57 0.43 10.75
N SER A 202 -4.30 1.61 11.31
CA SER A 202 -4.47 2.87 10.60
C SER A 202 -3.51 3.00 9.42
N ASN A 203 -2.25 2.64 9.63
CA ASN A 203 -1.25 2.67 8.56
C ASN A 203 -1.58 1.67 7.45
N ALA A 204 -1.99 0.45 7.80
CA ALA A 204 -2.41 -0.54 6.81
C ALA A 204 -3.66 -0.10 6.04
N ALA A 205 -4.64 0.49 6.72
CA ALA A 205 -5.83 1.04 6.08
C ALA A 205 -5.49 2.19 5.12
N TRP A 206 -4.61 3.10 5.54
CA TRP A 206 -4.14 4.18 4.68
C TRP A 206 -3.27 3.68 3.54
N ALA A 207 -2.40 2.70 3.77
CA ALA A 207 -1.60 2.08 2.71
C ALA A 207 -2.50 1.45 1.63
N ALA A 208 -3.53 0.70 2.03
CA ALA A 208 -4.48 0.11 1.12
C ALA A 208 -5.26 1.15 0.29
N VAL A 209 -5.55 2.32 0.88
CA VAL A 209 -6.27 3.41 0.21
C VAL A 209 -5.36 4.27 -0.65
N LEU A 210 -4.18 4.64 -0.13
CA LEU A 210 -3.23 5.51 -0.83
C LEU A 210 -2.61 4.81 -2.03
N ASN A 211 -2.40 3.51 -1.93
CA ASN A 211 -1.80 2.71 -3.00
C ASN A 211 -2.82 2.23 -4.05
N ASP A 212 -4.12 2.50 -3.85
CA ASP A 212 -5.12 2.27 -4.89
C ASP A 212 -4.99 3.34 -5.98
N THR A 213 -4.12 3.06 -6.93
CA THR A 213 -3.91 3.94 -8.09
C THR A 213 -5.02 3.81 -9.13
N GLY A 214 -5.91 2.82 -9.01
CA GLY A 214 -6.89 2.44 -10.02
C GLY A 214 -6.29 1.79 -11.26
N TYR A 215 -4.97 1.53 -11.27
CA TYR A 215 -4.25 0.88 -12.37
C TYR A 215 -3.89 -0.56 -12.04
N SER A 216 -4.27 -1.46 -12.94
CA SER A 216 -4.06 -2.91 -12.76
C SER A 216 -2.60 -3.36 -12.85
N ASP A 217 -1.71 -2.52 -13.38
CA ASP A 217 -0.28 -2.76 -13.57
C ASP A 217 0.59 -2.04 -12.54
N VAL A 218 -0.02 -1.42 -11.54
CA VAL A 218 0.68 -0.82 -10.39
C VAL A 218 0.31 -1.62 -9.15
N ALA A 219 1.21 -2.48 -8.72
CA ALA A 219 1.02 -3.22 -7.49
C ALA A 219 0.98 -2.22 -6.31
N PRO A 220 -0.01 -2.31 -5.40
CA PRO A 220 -0.13 -1.37 -4.29
C PRO A 220 1.11 -1.26 -3.39
N ASN A 221 1.93 -2.32 -3.31
CA ASN A 221 3.21 -2.32 -2.58
C ASN A 221 4.43 -2.01 -3.47
N ALA A 222 4.23 -1.63 -4.73
CA ALA A 222 5.36 -1.19 -5.55
C ALA A 222 5.99 0.06 -4.93
N TRP A 223 7.31 0.14 -4.91
CA TRP A 223 8.05 1.27 -4.35
C TRP A 223 7.64 2.63 -4.94
N TYR A 224 7.03 2.63 -6.10
CA TYR A 224 6.53 3.82 -6.81
C TYR A 224 5.01 4.02 -6.69
N ALA A 225 4.25 3.12 -6.02
CA ALA A 225 2.78 3.16 -6.01
C ALA A 225 2.25 4.46 -5.39
N GLU A 226 2.84 4.91 -4.27
CA GLU A 226 2.48 6.18 -3.63
C GLU A 226 2.74 7.37 -4.57
N ALA A 227 3.87 7.38 -5.27
CA ALA A 227 4.17 8.43 -6.24
C ALA A 227 3.17 8.44 -7.39
N VAL A 228 2.79 7.26 -7.92
CA VAL A 228 1.75 7.13 -8.95
C VAL A 228 0.41 7.65 -8.44
N ALA A 229 -0.02 7.23 -7.24
CA ALA A 229 -1.26 7.73 -6.65
C ALA A 229 -1.25 9.27 -6.49
N ALA A 230 -0.14 9.82 -6.02
CA ALA A 230 0.02 11.26 -5.84
C ALA A 230 -0.05 12.04 -7.17
N VAL A 231 0.71 11.64 -8.19
CA VAL A 231 0.74 12.37 -9.47
C VAL A 231 -0.53 12.20 -10.29
N THR A 232 -1.22 11.06 -10.17
CA THR A 232 -2.51 10.83 -10.84
C THR A 232 -3.65 11.53 -10.10
N GLY A 233 -3.64 11.52 -8.76
CA GLY A 233 -4.59 12.25 -7.94
C GLY A 233 -4.54 13.77 -8.14
N GLN A 234 -3.35 14.30 -8.43
CA GLN A 234 -3.15 15.71 -8.79
C GLN A 234 -3.40 16.00 -10.28
N GLY A 235 -3.67 14.99 -11.10
CA GLY A 235 -3.85 15.15 -12.54
C GLY A 235 -2.57 15.46 -13.31
N LEU A 236 -1.39 15.32 -12.70
CA LEU A 236 -0.10 15.60 -13.33
C LEU A 236 0.26 14.52 -14.36
N MET A 237 0.02 13.26 -14.02
CA MET A 237 0.19 12.13 -14.92
C MET A 237 -1.09 11.33 -15.04
N ASN A 238 -1.31 10.77 -16.23
CA ASN A 238 -2.36 9.80 -16.48
C ASN A 238 -1.72 8.48 -16.91
N GLY A 239 -2.44 7.37 -16.73
CA GLY A 239 -2.01 6.09 -17.28
C GLY A 239 -1.93 6.09 -18.80
N VAL A 240 -1.20 5.13 -19.35
CA VAL A 240 -1.17 4.87 -20.81
C VAL A 240 -2.53 4.40 -21.32
N THR A 241 -3.37 3.85 -20.44
CA THR A 241 -4.79 3.59 -20.65
C THR A 241 -5.57 3.95 -19.39
N SER A 242 -6.90 3.85 -19.45
CA SER A 242 -7.76 4.05 -18.27
C SER A 242 -7.54 3.01 -17.14
N LYS A 243 -6.84 1.91 -17.43
CA LYS A 243 -6.59 0.80 -16.48
C LYS A 243 -5.12 0.43 -16.31
N ALA A 244 -4.22 1.04 -17.06
CA ALA A 244 -2.80 0.78 -17.00
C ALA A 244 -2.02 2.09 -16.91
N PHE A 245 -1.14 2.19 -15.92
CA PHE A 245 -0.23 3.32 -15.75
C PHE A 245 0.96 3.25 -16.71
N GLY A 246 1.47 2.04 -16.94
CA GLY A 246 2.64 1.77 -17.77
C GLY A 246 3.95 2.09 -17.04
N PRO A 247 4.22 1.54 -15.85
CA PRO A 247 5.42 1.89 -15.07
C PRO A 247 6.72 1.57 -15.81
N ASP A 248 6.72 0.56 -16.67
CA ASP A 248 7.87 0.14 -17.47
C ASP A 248 7.92 0.79 -18.86
N VAL A 249 6.94 1.64 -19.19
CA VAL A 249 6.92 2.33 -20.49
C VAL A 249 7.93 3.46 -20.47
N THR A 250 8.78 3.48 -21.51
CA THR A 250 9.80 4.52 -21.64
C THR A 250 9.15 5.90 -21.80
N THR A 251 9.54 6.84 -20.95
CA THR A 251 9.07 8.24 -21.02
C THR A 251 9.59 8.93 -22.29
N THR A 252 8.68 9.50 -23.06
CA THR A 252 9.02 10.28 -24.24
C THR A 252 9.17 11.78 -23.93
N ARG A 253 9.73 12.53 -24.88
CA ARG A 253 9.85 14.00 -24.76
C ARG A 253 8.51 14.68 -24.63
N GLY A 254 7.52 14.24 -25.41
CA GLY A 254 6.15 14.76 -25.33
C GLY A 254 5.50 14.48 -23.99
N MET A 255 5.71 13.30 -23.39
CA MET A 255 5.20 12.95 -22.07
C MET A 255 5.78 13.88 -20.99
N LEU A 256 7.11 14.05 -20.94
CA LEU A 256 7.72 14.90 -19.92
C LEU A 256 7.24 16.34 -20.01
N VAL A 257 7.25 16.94 -21.20
CA VAL A 257 6.80 18.32 -21.38
C VAL A 257 5.32 18.49 -21.01
N THR A 258 4.48 17.49 -21.28
CA THR A 258 3.07 17.50 -20.85
C THR A 258 2.93 17.51 -19.32
N VAL A 259 3.78 16.76 -18.62
CA VAL A 259 3.79 16.78 -17.14
C VAL A 259 4.24 18.16 -16.62
N LEU A 260 5.29 18.73 -17.17
CA LEU A 260 5.76 20.08 -16.79
C LEU A 260 4.70 21.16 -17.05
N HIS A 261 3.98 21.06 -18.15
CA HIS A 261 2.87 21.97 -18.48
C HIS A 261 1.74 21.91 -17.45
N ARG A 262 1.35 20.70 -17.04
CA ARG A 262 0.34 20.49 -15.99
C ARG A 262 0.84 20.96 -14.62
N MET A 263 2.10 20.75 -14.29
CA MET A 263 2.70 21.28 -13.06
C MET A 263 2.67 22.82 -13.02
N ALA A 264 2.78 23.47 -14.19
CA ALA A 264 2.66 24.92 -14.31
C ALA A 264 1.19 25.43 -14.31
N GLY A 265 0.21 24.54 -14.23
CA GLY A 265 -1.22 24.90 -14.28
C GLY A 265 -1.78 25.08 -15.69
N GLU A 266 -1.17 24.45 -16.68
CA GLU A 266 -1.58 24.43 -18.10
C GLU A 266 -1.73 25.82 -18.73
N PRO A 267 -0.72 26.71 -18.61
CA PRO A 267 -0.78 28.05 -19.22
C PRO A 267 -0.86 27.96 -20.74
N ALA A 268 -1.72 28.78 -21.34
CA ALA A 268 -1.85 28.84 -22.78
C ALA A 268 -0.64 29.57 -23.42
N ALA A 269 -0.09 29.01 -24.50
CA ALA A 269 0.89 29.72 -25.32
C ALA A 269 0.23 30.77 -26.20
N SER A 270 0.94 31.87 -26.48
CA SER A 270 0.49 32.94 -27.36
C SER A 270 0.52 32.56 -28.84
N ALA A 271 1.38 31.63 -29.22
CA ALA A 271 1.55 31.15 -30.58
C ALA A 271 2.03 29.68 -30.61
N SER A 272 1.82 29.03 -31.74
CA SER A 272 2.39 27.71 -31.97
C SER A 272 3.89 27.78 -32.18
N ALA A 273 4.62 26.79 -31.62
CA ALA A 273 6.06 26.63 -31.82
C ALA A 273 6.42 26.27 -33.28
N GLY A 274 5.47 25.80 -34.07
CA GLY A 274 5.64 25.51 -35.50
C GLY A 274 6.45 24.27 -35.82
N PHE A 275 6.62 23.34 -34.87
CA PHE A 275 7.32 22.06 -35.13
C PHE A 275 6.50 21.18 -36.05
N ALA A 276 7.09 20.75 -37.17
CA ALA A 276 6.42 19.99 -38.22
C ALA A 276 5.97 18.59 -37.77
N ASP A 277 6.58 18.05 -36.77
CA ASP A 277 6.34 16.71 -36.18
C ASP A 277 5.38 16.75 -34.97
N VAL A 278 4.80 17.90 -34.63
CA VAL A 278 3.80 18.04 -33.58
C VAL A 278 2.46 18.41 -34.23
N ALA A 279 1.57 17.43 -34.32
CA ALA A 279 0.23 17.68 -34.86
C ALA A 279 -0.58 18.55 -33.92
N ALA A 280 -1.30 19.54 -34.42
CA ALA A 280 -2.11 20.49 -33.64
C ALA A 280 -3.16 19.84 -32.70
N GLY A 281 -3.60 18.62 -32.99
CA GLY A 281 -4.50 17.84 -32.15
C GLY A 281 -3.84 16.77 -31.28
N SER A 282 -2.51 16.71 -31.24
CA SER A 282 -1.80 15.74 -30.41
C SER A 282 -1.90 16.10 -28.93
N TYR A 283 -1.78 15.07 -28.05
CA TYR A 283 -1.88 15.22 -26.60
C TYR A 283 -0.88 16.22 -26.00
N CYS A 284 0.27 16.41 -26.66
CA CYS A 284 1.36 17.27 -26.18
C CYS A 284 1.44 18.63 -26.91
N ALA A 285 0.56 18.92 -27.89
CA ALA A 285 0.67 20.13 -28.72
C ALA A 285 0.70 21.40 -27.88
N ALA A 286 -0.29 21.61 -26.99
CA ALA A 286 -0.35 22.78 -26.13
C ALA A 286 0.85 22.89 -25.19
N ALA A 287 1.30 21.77 -24.66
CA ALA A 287 2.46 21.70 -23.78
C ALA A 287 3.78 22.05 -24.51
N VAL A 288 3.91 21.60 -25.76
CA VAL A 288 5.10 21.91 -26.59
C VAL A 288 5.13 23.39 -26.95
N ASP A 289 3.99 23.97 -27.38
CA ASP A 289 3.88 25.38 -27.70
C ASP A 289 4.25 26.27 -26.50
N TRP A 290 3.70 25.95 -25.31
CA TRP A 290 4.03 26.63 -24.07
C TRP A 290 5.51 26.47 -23.68
N ALA A 291 6.03 25.25 -23.72
CA ALA A 291 7.42 25.00 -23.31
C ALA A 291 8.44 25.69 -24.23
N TYR A 292 8.11 25.84 -25.50
CA TYR A 292 8.91 26.61 -26.44
C TYR A 292 8.87 28.12 -26.13
N GLU A 293 7.69 28.68 -25.91
CA GLU A 293 7.52 30.10 -25.55
C GLU A 293 8.16 30.45 -24.22
N ALA A 294 8.07 29.55 -23.22
CA ALA A 294 8.68 29.72 -21.91
C ALA A 294 10.19 29.42 -21.89
N GLY A 295 10.80 29.06 -23.02
CA GLY A 295 12.24 28.78 -23.12
C GLY A 295 12.67 27.46 -22.48
N ILE A 296 11.74 26.60 -22.12
CA ILE A 296 12.00 25.25 -21.52
C ILE A 296 12.64 24.33 -22.57
N THR A 297 12.24 24.50 -23.83
CA THR A 297 12.79 23.74 -24.96
C THR A 297 13.01 24.62 -26.18
N SER A 298 14.00 24.27 -26.97
CA SER A 298 14.22 24.83 -28.32
C SER A 298 13.93 23.84 -29.43
N GLY A 299 13.33 22.66 -29.08
CA GLY A 299 13.14 21.55 -30.00
C GLY A 299 14.31 20.55 -29.98
N ALA A 300 14.20 19.49 -30.78
CA ALA A 300 15.29 18.57 -31.07
C ALA A 300 16.11 19.03 -32.31
N SER A 301 15.47 19.85 -33.13
CA SER A 301 16.07 20.58 -34.27
C SER A 301 15.33 21.89 -34.50
N SER A 302 15.75 22.70 -35.46
CA SER A 302 15.05 23.94 -35.82
C SER A 302 13.62 23.74 -36.34
N THR A 303 13.24 22.56 -36.74
CA THR A 303 11.92 22.24 -37.33
C THR A 303 11.21 21.05 -36.66
N GLY A 304 11.81 20.40 -35.68
CA GLY A 304 11.27 19.19 -35.05
C GLY A 304 11.46 19.18 -33.55
N PHE A 305 10.45 18.74 -32.84
CA PHE A 305 10.45 18.54 -31.38
C PHE A 305 10.79 17.09 -30.99
N ALA A 306 10.48 16.12 -31.82
CA ALA A 306 10.59 14.68 -31.61
C ALA A 306 9.74 14.18 -30.41
N PRO A 307 8.40 14.37 -30.40
CA PRO A 307 7.54 14.09 -29.25
C PRO A 307 7.59 12.64 -28.80
N ASP A 308 7.71 11.68 -29.72
CA ASP A 308 7.68 10.24 -29.45
C ASP A 308 9.08 9.66 -29.18
N SER A 309 10.13 10.47 -29.23
CA SER A 309 11.48 10.01 -28.94
C SER A 309 11.67 9.78 -27.45
N ALA A 310 12.26 8.63 -27.10
CA ALA A 310 12.68 8.35 -25.74
C ALA A 310 13.64 9.41 -25.21
N LEU A 311 13.46 9.80 -23.96
CA LEU A 311 14.35 10.75 -23.29
C LEU A 311 15.58 10.05 -22.72
N THR A 312 16.75 10.64 -22.97
CA THR A 312 17.92 10.32 -22.16
C THR A 312 17.88 11.06 -20.82
N ARG A 313 18.66 10.60 -19.84
CA ARG A 313 18.73 11.24 -18.53
C ARG A 313 19.20 12.72 -18.62
N GLU A 314 20.19 13.00 -19.48
CA GLU A 314 20.68 14.37 -19.71
C GLU A 314 19.60 15.27 -20.32
N GLN A 315 18.82 14.77 -21.27
CA GLN A 315 17.72 15.53 -21.87
C GLN A 315 16.62 15.82 -20.84
N ALA A 316 16.27 14.83 -20.01
CA ALA A 316 15.29 15.00 -18.94
C ALA A 316 15.75 16.06 -17.92
N VAL A 317 16.99 15.98 -17.44
CA VAL A 317 17.55 16.96 -16.50
C VAL A 317 17.60 18.36 -17.10
N THR A 318 17.94 18.49 -18.38
CA THR A 318 17.97 19.80 -19.07
C THR A 318 16.57 20.43 -19.10
N LEU A 319 15.53 19.66 -19.47
CA LEU A 319 14.15 20.16 -19.48
C LEU A 319 13.66 20.54 -18.07
N LEU A 320 14.01 19.75 -17.06
CA LEU A 320 13.68 20.04 -15.65
C LEU A 320 14.40 21.30 -15.14
N CYS A 321 15.68 21.48 -15.48
CA CYS A 321 16.44 22.67 -15.10
C CYS A 321 15.85 23.92 -15.72
N ASN A 322 15.61 23.91 -17.05
CA ASN A 322 15.01 25.03 -17.76
C ASN A 322 13.60 25.35 -17.21
N TYR A 323 12.82 24.32 -16.85
CA TYR A 323 11.53 24.51 -16.20
C TYR A 323 11.68 25.23 -14.85
N ALA A 324 12.61 24.77 -14.00
CA ALA A 324 12.85 25.39 -12.71
C ALA A 324 13.27 26.87 -12.86
N GLU A 325 14.15 27.18 -13.82
CA GLU A 325 14.54 28.54 -14.13
C GLU A 325 13.40 29.43 -14.64
N ALA A 326 12.48 28.85 -15.43
CA ALA A 326 11.30 29.56 -15.93
C ALA A 326 10.23 29.82 -14.83
N GLN A 327 10.28 29.10 -13.73
CA GLN A 327 9.38 29.33 -12.59
C GLN A 327 9.95 30.34 -11.56
N GLY A 328 11.22 30.69 -11.62
CA GLY A 328 11.90 31.67 -10.74
C GLY A 328 12.54 30.98 -9.56
#